data_87537cd15ecf481c850dfe997b1ab97c
#
_entry.id   87537cd15ecf481c850dfe997b1ab97c
#
_cell.length_a   1.000
_cell.length_b   1.000
_cell.length_c   1.000
_cell.angle_alpha   90.00
_cell.angle_beta   90.00
_cell.angle_gamma   90.00
#
_symmetry.space_group_name_H-M   'P 1'
#
loop_
_entity.id
_entity.type
_entity.pdbx_description
1 polymer ?
#
loop_
_entity_poly.entity_id
_entity_poly.type
_entity_poly.pdbx_seq_one_letter_code
_entity_poly.pdbx_strand_id
1 'polypeptide(L)'
;MDSNKLILKPGLEGVPVTNSSICDIDGNKGKLLYRGYSIEELSKKSSFLETAYLLIWGELPTAIQLRDFEQEVQMHRRLSFRVRDMMKCFPATGHPMDALQSSAASVSYTHLTLPTTEYV
;
A
#
# COMPACT_ATOMS: atom_id res chain seq x y z
N MET A 1 -3.74 34.08 30.81
CA MET A 1 -4.29 32.72 30.53
C MET A 1 -4.77 32.72 29.10
N ASP A 2 -3.87 32.43 28.18
CA ASP A 2 -4.24 32.37 26.75
C ASP A 2 -5.04 31.11 26.48
N SER A 3 -6.29 31.33 26.16
CA SER A 3 -7.18 30.28 25.69
C SER A 3 -6.69 29.82 24.32
N ASN A 4 -5.98 28.71 24.30
CA ASN A 4 -5.59 28.03 23.07
C ASN A 4 -6.86 27.57 22.36
N LYS A 5 -7.43 28.45 21.56
CA LYS A 5 -8.66 28.21 20.80
C LYS A 5 -8.33 27.18 19.74
N LEU A 6 -8.65 25.93 19.99
CA LEU A 6 -8.56 24.84 19.00
C LEU A 6 -9.35 25.28 17.77
N ILE A 7 -8.61 25.67 16.72
CA ILE A 7 -9.22 26.00 15.43
C ILE A 7 -9.48 24.68 14.73
N LEU A 8 -10.76 24.28 14.73
CA LEU A 8 -11.19 23.11 13.97
C LEU A 8 -10.98 23.38 12.48
N LYS A 9 -10.17 22.54 11.82
CA LYS A 9 -9.97 22.56 10.36
C LYS A 9 -10.64 21.34 9.75
N PRO A 10 -11.85 21.46 9.19
CA PRO A 10 -12.55 20.34 8.56
C PRO A 10 -11.73 19.76 7.43
N GLY A 11 -11.59 18.43 7.39
CA GLY A 11 -10.83 17.73 6.33
C GLY A 11 -9.32 17.91 6.38
N LEU A 12 -8.77 18.55 7.45
CA LEU A 12 -7.33 18.81 7.62
C LEU A 12 -6.70 19.66 6.48
N GLU A 13 -7.48 20.44 5.77
CA GLU A 13 -6.99 21.28 4.69
C GLU A 13 -5.91 22.26 5.20
N GLY A 14 -4.74 22.24 4.55
CA GLY A 14 -3.60 23.07 4.92
C GLY A 14 -2.92 22.71 6.24
N VAL A 15 -3.23 21.55 6.83
CA VAL A 15 -2.56 21.04 8.03
C VAL A 15 -1.52 19.99 7.61
N PRO A 16 -0.21 20.27 7.75
CA PRO A 16 0.81 19.27 7.50
C PRO A 16 0.75 18.19 8.57
N VAL A 17 0.62 16.93 8.14
CA VAL A 17 0.50 15.77 9.04
C VAL A 17 1.85 15.08 9.23
N THR A 18 2.61 14.93 8.14
CA THR A 18 3.92 14.27 8.16
C THR A 18 4.75 14.67 6.94
N ASN A 19 6.05 14.43 7.01
CA ASN A 19 6.93 14.52 5.85
C ASN A 19 6.99 13.16 5.15
N SER A 20 6.95 13.17 3.83
CA SER A 20 7.09 11.96 3.01
C SER A 20 8.18 12.16 1.97
N SER A 21 9.02 11.14 1.77
CA SER A 21 9.99 11.07 0.67
C SER A 21 9.53 10.18 -0.49
N ILE A 22 8.30 9.65 -0.41
CA ILE A 22 7.79 8.68 -1.38
C ILE A 22 7.34 9.39 -2.66
N CYS A 23 6.60 10.48 -2.53
CA CYS A 23 6.09 11.21 -3.68
C CYS A 23 6.14 12.73 -3.45
N ASP A 24 6.20 13.46 -4.56
CA ASP A 24 6.05 14.92 -4.62
C ASP A 24 4.95 15.26 -5.63
N ILE A 25 3.99 16.09 -5.22
CA ILE A 25 2.79 16.39 -5.99
C ILE A 25 2.63 17.90 -6.11
N ASP A 26 2.69 18.41 -7.33
CA ASP A 26 2.30 19.78 -7.67
C ASP A 26 0.99 19.75 -8.45
N GLY A 27 -0.13 19.89 -7.73
CA GLY A 27 -1.46 19.86 -8.33
C GLY A 27 -1.74 21.00 -9.31
N ASN A 28 -1.10 22.15 -9.13
CA ASN A 28 -1.29 23.31 -10.01
C ASN A 28 -0.62 23.09 -11.38
N LYS A 29 0.50 22.37 -11.39
CA LYS A 29 1.24 22.05 -12.63
C LYS A 29 0.90 20.66 -13.16
N GLY A 30 0.07 19.89 -12.47
CA GLY A 30 -0.23 18.49 -12.82
C GLY A 30 1.00 17.59 -12.78
N LYS A 31 1.95 17.87 -11.89
CA LYS A 31 3.21 17.13 -11.79
C LYS A 31 3.19 16.16 -10.62
N LEU A 32 3.52 14.90 -10.91
CA LEU A 32 3.67 13.85 -9.90
C LEU A 32 5.04 13.17 -10.07
N LEU A 33 5.79 13.10 -8.97
CA LEU A 33 7.05 12.40 -8.91
C LEU A 33 6.97 11.27 -7.87
N TYR A 34 7.50 10.10 -8.21
CA TYR A 34 7.72 8.98 -7.29
C TYR A 34 9.21 8.81 -7.04
N ARG A 35 9.66 9.00 -5.80
CA ARG A 35 11.08 8.93 -5.42
C ARG A 35 11.99 9.76 -6.36
N GLY A 36 11.48 10.88 -6.88
CA GLY A 36 12.21 11.75 -7.83
C GLY A 36 12.02 11.42 -9.31
N TYR A 37 11.41 10.28 -9.66
CA TYR A 37 11.11 9.91 -11.03
C TYR A 37 9.73 10.41 -11.45
N SER A 38 9.62 10.95 -12.68
CA SER A 38 8.34 11.39 -13.23
C SER A 38 7.41 10.21 -13.47
N ILE A 39 6.12 10.37 -13.10
CA ILE A 39 5.10 9.33 -13.37
C ILE A 39 4.98 9.04 -14.87
N GLU A 40 5.19 10.03 -15.74
CA GLU A 40 5.16 9.86 -17.19
C GLU A 40 6.27 8.95 -17.70
N GLU A 41 7.47 9.04 -17.10
CA GLU A 41 8.58 8.16 -17.45
C GLU A 41 8.36 6.74 -16.91
N LEU A 42 7.93 6.61 -15.66
CA LEU A 42 7.63 5.33 -15.06
C LEU A 42 6.52 4.59 -15.81
N SER A 43 5.46 5.29 -16.23
CA SER A 43 4.35 4.67 -16.98
C SER A 43 4.77 4.15 -18.36
N LYS A 44 5.80 4.75 -18.97
CA LYS A 44 6.28 4.34 -20.31
C LYS A 44 7.38 3.31 -20.28
N LYS A 45 8.23 3.33 -19.25
CA LYS A 45 9.51 2.58 -19.23
C LYS A 45 9.58 1.51 -18.14
N SER A 46 8.71 1.57 -17.12
CA SER A 46 8.76 0.67 -15.98
C SER A 46 7.53 -0.23 -15.91
N SER A 47 7.72 -1.43 -15.38
CA SER A 47 6.63 -2.33 -15.03
C SER A 47 6.00 -1.95 -13.68
N PHE A 48 4.83 -2.53 -13.38
CA PHE A 48 4.20 -2.37 -12.07
C PHE A 48 5.10 -2.80 -10.91
N LEU A 49 5.81 -3.93 -11.05
CA LEU A 49 6.67 -4.46 -9.99
C LEU A 49 7.95 -3.64 -9.82
N GLU A 50 8.52 -3.08 -10.88
CA GLU A 50 9.63 -2.13 -10.77
C GLU A 50 9.22 -0.87 -10.02
N THR A 51 8.05 -0.31 -10.34
CA THR A 51 7.52 0.87 -9.64
C THR A 51 7.19 0.55 -8.19
N ALA A 52 6.62 -0.62 -7.89
CA ALA A 52 6.37 -1.07 -6.53
C ALA A 52 7.67 -1.20 -5.73
N TYR A 53 8.68 -1.80 -6.32
CA TYR A 53 10.02 -1.90 -5.73
C TYR A 53 10.59 -0.52 -5.41
N LEU A 54 10.56 0.41 -6.38
CA LEU A 54 11.01 1.79 -6.19
C LEU A 54 10.32 2.48 -5.00
N LEU A 55 9.01 2.32 -4.88
CA LEU A 55 8.25 2.96 -3.78
C LEU A 55 8.59 2.36 -2.41
N ILE A 56 8.84 1.06 -2.33
CA ILE A 56 9.12 0.35 -1.09
C ILE A 56 10.58 0.60 -0.64
N TRP A 57 11.54 0.38 -1.52
CA TRP A 57 12.97 0.47 -1.18
C TRP A 57 13.64 1.80 -1.52
N GLY A 58 13.00 2.64 -2.35
CA GLY A 58 13.48 3.98 -2.67
C GLY A 58 14.37 4.07 -3.90
N GLU A 59 14.75 2.94 -4.50
CA GLU A 59 15.62 2.83 -5.68
C GLU A 59 15.01 1.89 -6.72
N LEU A 60 15.32 2.11 -7.99
CA LEU A 60 14.93 1.18 -9.04
C LEU A 60 15.71 -0.13 -8.89
N PRO A 61 15.06 -1.29 -9.07
CA PRO A 61 15.72 -2.57 -8.92
C PRO A 61 16.71 -2.85 -10.05
N THR A 62 17.79 -3.53 -9.73
CA THR A 62 18.61 -4.21 -10.74
C THR A 62 17.84 -5.40 -11.33
N ALA A 63 18.27 -5.93 -12.48
CA ALA A 63 17.60 -7.08 -13.11
C ALA A 63 17.53 -8.32 -12.19
N ILE A 64 18.52 -8.51 -11.32
CA ILE A 64 18.53 -9.61 -10.36
C ILE A 64 17.50 -9.35 -9.24
N GLN A 65 17.51 -8.17 -8.65
CA GLN A 65 16.58 -7.79 -7.59
C GLN A 65 15.12 -7.82 -8.07
N LEU A 66 14.86 -7.37 -9.31
CA LEU A 66 13.52 -7.43 -9.88
C LEU A 66 13.03 -8.87 -9.99
N ARG A 67 13.87 -9.76 -10.54
CA ARG A 67 13.52 -11.18 -10.69
C ARG A 67 13.25 -11.85 -9.34
N ASP A 68 14.08 -11.58 -8.34
CA ASP A 68 13.91 -12.17 -7.01
C ASP A 68 12.63 -11.63 -6.36
N PHE A 69 12.33 -10.35 -6.50
CA PHE A 69 11.10 -9.74 -6.05
C PHE A 69 9.86 -10.30 -6.76
N GLU A 70 9.93 -10.51 -8.08
CA GLU A 70 8.86 -11.15 -8.84
C GLU A 70 8.58 -12.57 -8.35
N GLN A 71 9.61 -13.35 -8.07
CA GLN A 71 9.46 -14.71 -7.52
C GLN A 71 8.81 -14.67 -6.14
N GLU A 72 9.22 -13.77 -5.26
CA GLU A 72 8.66 -13.61 -3.94
C GLU A 72 7.16 -13.23 -4.00
N VAL A 73 6.80 -12.26 -4.83
CA VAL A 73 5.41 -11.89 -5.07
C VAL A 73 4.60 -13.06 -5.61
N GLN A 74 5.15 -13.86 -6.53
CA GLN A 74 4.47 -15.03 -7.07
C GLN A 74 4.22 -16.11 -6.01
N MET A 75 5.18 -16.37 -5.13
CA MET A 75 5.02 -17.33 -4.04
C MET A 75 3.92 -16.93 -3.07
N HIS A 76 3.77 -15.62 -2.81
CA HIS A 76 2.79 -15.09 -1.86
C HIS A 76 1.41 -14.77 -2.47
N ARG A 77 1.19 -14.98 -3.77
CA ARG A 77 -0.11 -14.74 -4.42
C ARG A 77 -1.22 -15.71 -4.00
N ARG A 78 -0.88 -16.83 -3.39
CA ARG A 78 -1.88 -17.85 -3.02
C ARG A 78 -2.59 -17.45 -1.73
N LEU A 79 -3.88 -17.24 -1.84
CA LEU A 79 -4.73 -17.04 -0.67
C LEU A 79 -4.81 -18.33 0.15
N SER A 80 -4.74 -18.19 1.47
CA SER A 80 -4.96 -19.32 2.38
C SER A 80 -6.38 -19.89 2.22
N PHE A 81 -6.53 -21.17 2.54
CA PHE A 81 -7.82 -21.86 2.50
C PHE A 81 -8.88 -21.12 3.34
N ARG A 82 -8.52 -20.65 4.53
CA ARG A 82 -9.41 -19.92 5.43
C ARG A 82 -9.98 -18.63 4.83
N VAL A 83 -9.13 -17.84 4.18
CA VAL A 83 -9.58 -16.59 3.50
C VAL A 83 -10.52 -16.92 2.34
N ARG A 84 -10.20 -17.95 1.56
CA ARG A 84 -11.05 -18.39 0.45
C ARG A 84 -12.41 -18.87 0.91
N ASP A 85 -12.49 -19.59 2.02
CA ASP A 85 -13.77 -20.04 2.56
C ASP A 85 -14.58 -18.88 3.15
N MET A 86 -13.94 -17.94 3.83
CA MET A 86 -14.61 -16.73 4.28
C MET A 86 -15.19 -15.94 3.09
N MET A 87 -14.46 -15.82 1.99
CA MET A 87 -14.96 -15.14 0.79
C MET A 87 -16.22 -15.78 0.20
N LYS A 88 -16.40 -17.09 0.35
CA LYS A 88 -17.63 -17.78 -0.11
C LYS A 88 -18.86 -17.47 0.75
N CYS A 89 -18.66 -16.94 1.96
CA CYS A 89 -19.76 -16.56 2.86
C CYS A 89 -20.40 -15.21 2.50
N PHE A 90 -19.79 -14.41 1.62
CA PHE A 90 -20.38 -13.14 1.22
C PHE A 90 -21.61 -13.37 0.32
N PRO A 91 -22.70 -12.63 0.54
CA PRO A 91 -23.89 -12.73 -0.28
C PRO A 91 -23.58 -12.27 -1.72
N ALA A 92 -24.13 -12.99 -2.72
CA ALA A 92 -23.95 -12.66 -4.12
C ALA A 92 -24.50 -11.26 -4.50
N THR A 93 -25.39 -10.71 -3.67
CA THR A 93 -26.00 -9.38 -3.82
C THR A 93 -25.19 -8.26 -3.15
N GLY A 94 -24.13 -8.62 -2.41
CA GLY A 94 -23.27 -7.65 -1.74
C GLY A 94 -22.41 -6.84 -2.71
N HIS A 95 -22.02 -5.64 -2.30
CA HIS A 95 -21.12 -4.84 -3.13
C HIS A 95 -19.71 -5.49 -3.18
N PRO A 96 -19.09 -5.67 -4.36
CA PRO A 96 -17.80 -6.33 -4.48
C PRO A 96 -16.67 -5.68 -3.66
N MET A 97 -16.74 -4.36 -3.46
CA MET A 97 -15.74 -3.64 -2.67
C MET A 97 -15.83 -3.96 -1.18
N ASP A 98 -17.02 -4.24 -0.64
CA ASP A 98 -17.19 -4.65 0.76
C ASP A 98 -16.57 -6.03 0.98
N ALA A 99 -16.74 -6.94 0.03
CA ALA A 99 -16.11 -8.25 0.04
C ALA A 99 -14.58 -8.13 -0.06
N LEU A 100 -14.07 -7.26 -0.93
CA LEU A 100 -12.64 -7.02 -1.08
C LEU A 100 -12.03 -6.43 0.21
N GLN A 101 -12.65 -5.43 0.79
CA GLN A 101 -12.19 -4.78 2.03
C GLN A 101 -12.14 -5.77 3.20
N SER A 102 -13.21 -6.54 3.39
CA SER A 102 -13.29 -7.55 4.44
C SER A 102 -12.26 -8.67 4.24
N SER A 103 -12.05 -9.09 2.99
CA SER A 103 -11.06 -10.11 2.64
C SER A 103 -9.63 -9.61 2.86
N ALA A 104 -9.32 -8.37 2.50
CA ALA A 104 -8.01 -7.76 2.73
C ALA A 104 -7.70 -7.64 4.24
N ALA A 105 -8.68 -7.22 5.04
CA ALA A 105 -8.54 -7.18 6.49
C ALA A 105 -8.29 -8.58 7.08
N SER A 106 -9.00 -9.61 6.60
CA SER A 106 -8.82 -10.99 7.02
C SER A 106 -7.43 -11.54 6.69
N VAL A 107 -6.85 -11.18 5.55
CA VAL A 107 -5.48 -11.56 5.17
C VAL A 107 -4.47 -11.04 6.20
N SER A 108 -4.62 -9.80 6.66
CA SER A 108 -3.75 -9.23 7.71
C SER A 108 -3.72 -10.08 8.97
N TYR A 109 -4.85 -10.61 9.43
CA TYR A 109 -4.92 -11.47 10.60
C TYR A 109 -4.31 -12.86 10.39
N THR A 110 -4.29 -13.37 9.17
CA THR A 110 -3.74 -14.70 8.88
C THR A 110 -2.24 -14.69 8.62
N HIS A 111 -1.67 -13.54 8.24
CA HIS A 111 -0.24 -13.36 8.02
C HIS A 111 0.51 -12.78 9.23
N LEU A 112 -0.20 -12.11 10.13
CA LEU A 112 0.31 -11.65 11.42
C LEU A 112 0.18 -12.74 12.50
N THR A 113 0.59 -13.96 12.21
CA THR A 113 1.03 -14.82 13.29
C THR A 113 2.37 -14.26 13.75
N LEU A 114 2.31 -13.38 14.75
CA LEU A 114 3.48 -13.08 15.57
C LEU A 114 4.10 -14.42 15.95
N PRO A 115 5.44 -14.59 15.82
CA PRO A 115 6.06 -15.77 16.39
C PRO A 115 5.69 -15.75 17.87
N THR A 116 4.87 -16.71 18.26
CA THR A 116 4.65 -17.03 19.65
C THR A 116 6.02 -17.44 20.15
N THR A 117 6.74 -16.53 20.77
CA THR A 117 7.85 -16.85 21.63
C THR A 117 7.24 -17.72 22.71
N GLU A 118 7.42 -19.02 22.58
CA GLU A 118 7.23 -19.95 23.69
C GLU A 118 8.20 -19.50 24.78
N TYR A 119 7.65 -18.86 25.80
CA TYR A 119 8.34 -18.73 27.05
C TYR A 119 8.28 -20.11 27.71
N VAL A 120 9.39 -20.84 27.64
CA VAL A 120 9.69 -21.96 28.53
C VAL A 120 10.17 -21.39 29.86
#